data_3c732ebcedac1f4b4a775c69041a693e
#
_entry.id   3c732ebcedac1f4b4a775c69041a693e
#
_cell.length_a   1.000
_cell.length_b   1.000
_cell.length_c   1.000
_cell.angle_alpha   90.00
_cell.angle_beta   90.00
_cell.angle_gamma   90.00
#
_symmetry.space_group_name_H-M   'P 1'
#
loop_
_entity.id
_entity.type
_entity.pdbx_description
1 polymer ?
#
loop_
_entity_poly.entity_id
_entity_poly.type
_entity_poly.pdbx_seq_one_letter_code
_entity_poly.pdbx_strand_id
1 'polypeptide(L)'
;ADLTGVIISNATGPTHGTKAMTPLAAALAATRLEPLAVGRATRLATKAQRTALAIRDRGCVIPGCDRPPAECQVHHVTDWAAGGTTDCDTLALLCWTHHRQVDLNRWRLVRNPHPDGPYWTVTAVRRHAWRDRRAA
;
A
#
# COMPACT_ATOMS: atom_id res chain seq x y z
N ALA A 1 40.38 -22.14 -12.81
CA ALA A 1 40.22 -20.73 -12.53
C ALA A 1 39.43 -20.58 -11.22
N ASP A 2 40.14 -20.15 -10.24
CA ASP A 2 39.87 -20.24 -8.81
C ASP A 2 39.06 -19.01 -8.32
N LEU A 3 37.95 -19.26 -7.68
CA LEU A 3 37.14 -18.24 -7.02
C LEU A 3 37.21 -18.43 -5.49
N THR A 4 38.40 -18.20 -4.93
CA THR A 4 38.56 -18.22 -3.46
C THR A 4 38.93 -16.82 -2.95
N GLY A 5 38.16 -16.38 -1.94
CA GLY A 5 38.64 -15.48 -0.93
C GLY A 5 38.09 -14.06 -0.91
N VAL A 6 36.85 -13.86 -0.41
CA VAL A 6 36.53 -12.62 0.26
C VAL A 6 36.58 -12.88 1.77
N ILE A 7 37.66 -12.45 2.40
CA ILE A 7 37.81 -12.47 3.85
C ILE A 7 37.15 -11.21 4.39
N ILE A 8 36.09 -11.39 5.19
CA ILE A 8 35.48 -10.30 5.97
C ILE A 8 36.24 -10.23 7.28
N SER A 9 37.15 -9.26 7.42
CA SER A 9 37.78 -8.94 8.70
C SER A 9 36.90 -7.98 9.49
N ASN A 10 36.42 -8.45 10.65
CA ASN A 10 35.80 -7.60 11.68
C ASN A 10 36.87 -6.72 12.34
N ALA A 11 36.74 -5.41 12.21
CA ALA A 11 37.45 -4.45 13.03
C ALA A 11 36.46 -3.71 13.93
N THR A 12 36.56 -3.97 15.21
CA THR A 12 35.89 -3.27 16.33
C THR A 12 36.54 -1.95 16.63
N GLY A 13 35.76 -0.86 16.73
CA GLY A 13 36.19 0.42 17.32
C GLY A 13 35.12 1.49 17.20
N PRO A 14 34.74 2.19 18.30
CA PRO A 14 33.67 3.18 18.28
C PRO A 14 34.20 4.54 17.85
N THR A 15 33.78 5.03 16.69
CA THR A 15 33.93 6.43 16.33
C THR A 15 32.60 6.93 15.77
N HIS A 16 32.11 8.04 16.33
CA HIS A 16 31.04 8.83 15.73
C HIS A 16 31.43 9.22 14.31
N GLY A 17 31.04 8.41 13.35
CA GLY A 17 31.31 8.64 11.95
C GLY A 17 30.03 8.35 11.17
N THR A 18 29.64 9.26 10.30
CA THR A 18 28.67 9.09 9.21
C THR A 18 28.65 7.63 8.77
N LYS A 19 27.52 6.96 9.00
CA LYS A 19 27.32 5.55 8.66
C LYS A 19 27.53 5.41 7.15
N ALA A 20 28.70 4.93 6.74
CA ALA A 20 29.02 4.72 5.34
C ALA A 20 27.97 3.76 4.75
N MET A 21 27.24 4.23 3.75
CA MET A 21 26.28 3.39 3.04
C MET A 21 27.04 2.20 2.45
N THR A 22 26.51 1.01 2.62
CA THR A 22 27.05 -0.19 1.95
C THR A 22 27.03 0.01 0.43
N PRO A 23 27.94 -0.59 -0.35
CA PRO A 23 27.94 -0.47 -1.80
C PRO A 23 26.59 -0.81 -2.44
N LEU A 24 25.86 -1.78 -1.86
CA LEU A 24 24.52 -2.15 -2.30
C LEU A 24 23.51 -1.03 -2.03
N ALA A 25 23.55 -0.40 -0.85
CA ALA A 25 22.66 0.72 -0.52
C ALA A 25 22.97 1.95 -1.40
N ALA A 26 24.25 2.20 -1.72
CA ALA A 26 24.64 3.25 -2.65
C ALA A 26 24.18 2.95 -4.09
N ALA A 27 24.29 1.71 -4.55
CA ALA A 27 23.79 1.29 -5.85
C ALA A 27 22.28 1.40 -5.97
N LEU A 28 21.54 0.99 -4.94
CA LEU A 28 20.07 1.14 -4.85
C LEU A 28 19.65 2.61 -4.85
N ALA A 29 20.35 3.46 -4.13
CA ALA A 29 20.11 4.91 -4.13
C ALA A 29 20.38 5.54 -5.50
N ALA A 30 21.42 5.10 -6.19
CA ALA A 30 21.79 5.56 -7.54
C ALA A 30 20.74 5.16 -8.60
N THR A 31 20.07 4.02 -8.44
CA THR A 31 19.02 3.54 -9.35
C THR A 31 17.67 4.21 -9.14
N ARG A 32 17.52 5.11 -8.14
CA ARG A 32 16.26 5.76 -7.75
C ARG A 32 15.11 4.78 -7.50
N LEU A 33 15.42 3.59 -6.99
CA LEU A 33 14.40 2.63 -6.58
C LEU A 33 13.76 3.13 -5.29
N GLU A 34 12.52 3.59 -5.40
CA GLU A 34 11.73 3.96 -4.23
C GLU A 34 11.02 2.72 -3.69
N PRO A 35 11.03 2.49 -2.36
CA PRO A 35 10.35 1.34 -1.77
C PRO A 35 8.85 1.43 -1.95
N LEU A 36 8.21 0.30 -2.27
CA LEU A 36 6.76 0.17 -2.34
C LEU A 36 6.13 -0.20 -0.99
N ALA A 37 6.96 -0.57 -0.01
CA ALA A 37 6.58 -0.83 1.37
C ALA A 37 7.37 0.10 2.28
N VAL A 38 6.68 1.01 2.96
CA VAL A 38 7.28 2.01 3.85
C VAL A 38 6.76 1.90 5.29
N GLY A 39 5.90 0.92 5.55
CA GLY A 39 5.32 0.69 6.87
C GLY A 39 4.60 1.93 7.38
N ARG A 40 4.99 2.39 8.56
CA ARG A 40 4.44 3.60 9.19
C ARG A 40 5.41 4.79 9.17
N ALA A 41 6.46 4.76 8.35
CA ALA A 41 7.40 5.88 8.25
C ALA A 41 6.75 7.14 7.64
N THR A 42 5.76 6.96 6.77
CA THR A 42 4.96 8.05 6.19
C THR A 42 3.50 7.63 6.04
N ARG A 43 2.59 8.58 6.27
CA ARG A 43 1.15 8.37 6.06
C ARG A 43 0.77 8.50 4.58
N LEU A 44 1.42 9.38 3.85
CA LEU A 44 1.07 9.65 2.46
C LEU A 44 1.83 8.71 1.53
N ALA A 45 1.12 8.12 0.58
CA ALA A 45 1.73 7.31 -0.46
C ALA A 45 2.71 8.12 -1.30
N THR A 46 3.89 7.56 -1.55
CA THR A 46 4.94 8.15 -2.40
C THR A 46 4.51 8.19 -3.86
N LYS A 47 5.25 8.91 -4.69
CA LYS A 47 5.02 8.93 -6.15
C LYS A 47 5.18 7.54 -6.75
N ALA A 48 6.19 6.77 -6.34
CA ALA A 48 6.42 5.40 -6.82
C ALA A 48 5.25 4.48 -6.45
N GLN A 49 4.75 4.57 -5.21
CA GLN A 49 3.58 3.82 -4.78
C GLN A 49 2.32 4.19 -5.60
N ARG A 50 2.08 5.49 -5.84
CA ARG A 50 0.95 5.95 -6.69
C ARG A 50 1.04 5.38 -8.10
N THR A 51 2.24 5.34 -8.68
CA THR A 51 2.47 4.74 -10.01
C THR A 51 2.19 3.24 -9.99
N ALA A 52 2.71 2.51 -8.99
CA ALA A 52 2.47 1.08 -8.84
C ALA A 52 0.98 0.75 -8.65
N LEU A 53 0.27 1.55 -7.83
CA LEU A 53 -1.17 1.42 -7.64
C LEU A 53 -1.95 1.71 -8.94
N ALA A 54 -1.54 2.71 -9.72
CA ALA A 54 -2.16 3.02 -11.00
C ALA A 54 -2.04 1.87 -12.01
N ILE A 55 -0.90 1.18 -12.03
CA ILE A 55 -0.67 0.00 -12.88
C ILE A 55 -1.51 -1.19 -12.39
N ARG A 56 -1.54 -1.45 -11.09
CA ARG A 56 -2.25 -2.58 -10.50
C ARG A 56 -3.76 -2.43 -10.57
N ASP A 57 -4.28 -1.29 -10.09
CA ASP A 57 -5.72 -1.05 -9.91
C ASP A 57 -6.39 -0.50 -11.17
N ARG A 58 -5.61 0.14 -12.06
CA ARG A 58 -6.05 0.78 -13.32
C ARG A 58 -7.10 1.89 -13.14
N GLY A 59 -7.48 2.22 -11.91
CA GLY A 59 -8.48 3.21 -11.54
C GLY A 59 -9.17 2.87 -10.23
N CYS A 60 -10.38 3.35 -10.07
CA CYS A 60 -11.19 3.03 -8.90
C CYS A 60 -11.50 1.53 -8.83
N VAL A 61 -11.17 0.88 -7.71
CA VAL A 61 -11.30 -0.58 -7.55
C VAL A 61 -12.75 -1.05 -7.33
N ILE A 62 -13.70 -0.14 -7.20
CA ILE A 62 -15.12 -0.50 -7.03
C ILE A 62 -15.68 -1.03 -8.36
N PRO A 63 -16.27 -2.22 -8.37
CA PRO A 63 -16.84 -2.82 -9.58
C PRO A 63 -17.83 -1.90 -10.29
N GLY A 64 -17.67 -1.76 -11.61
CA GLY A 64 -18.51 -0.90 -12.43
C GLY A 64 -18.15 0.59 -12.40
N CYS A 65 -17.06 0.97 -11.72
CA CYS A 65 -16.54 2.33 -11.77
C CYS A 65 -15.38 2.43 -12.78
N ASP A 66 -15.49 3.37 -13.71
CA ASP A 66 -14.54 3.61 -14.80
C ASP A 66 -13.60 4.80 -14.56
N ARG A 67 -13.61 5.38 -13.34
CA ARG A 67 -12.76 6.51 -12.99
C ARG A 67 -11.28 6.17 -13.09
N PRO A 68 -10.49 6.89 -13.92
CA PRO A 68 -9.09 6.61 -14.14
C PRO A 68 -8.24 6.94 -12.89
N PRO A 69 -6.98 6.46 -12.80
CA PRO A 69 -6.11 6.69 -11.65
C PRO A 69 -5.90 8.18 -11.32
N ALA A 70 -5.91 9.06 -12.33
CA ALA A 70 -5.76 10.49 -12.13
C ALA A 70 -6.91 11.13 -11.33
N GLU A 71 -8.09 10.50 -11.32
CA GLU A 71 -9.27 10.93 -10.56
C GLU A 71 -9.45 10.15 -9.26
N CYS A 72 -8.46 9.33 -8.89
CA CYS A 72 -8.51 8.50 -7.70
C CYS A 72 -7.57 9.00 -6.60
N GLN A 73 -7.98 8.74 -5.37
CA GLN A 73 -7.20 8.94 -4.17
C GLN A 73 -6.69 7.59 -3.65
N VAL A 74 -5.54 7.60 -2.98
CA VAL A 74 -5.02 6.42 -2.31
C VAL A 74 -5.75 6.26 -0.97
N HIS A 75 -6.35 5.10 -0.76
CA HIS A 75 -7.06 4.71 0.45
C HIS A 75 -6.30 3.62 1.21
N HIS A 76 -6.18 3.76 2.53
CA HIS A 76 -5.67 2.71 3.40
C HIS A 76 -6.79 1.72 3.71
N VAL A 77 -6.67 0.47 3.25
CA VAL A 77 -7.71 -0.57 3.47
C VAL A 77 -7.86 -0.90 4.96
N THR A 78 -6.75 -0.90 5.69
CA THR A 78 -6.78 -0.78 7.15
C THR A 78 -6.50 0.67 7.50
N ASP A 79 -7.42 1.33 8.19
CA ASP A 79 -7.30 2.74 8.53
C ASP A 79 -5.95 3.04 9.21
N TRP A 80 -5.28 4.12 8.79
CA TRP A 80 -4.03 4.56 9.37
C TRP A 80 -4.12 4.76 10.88
N ALA A 81 -5.23 5.33 11.36
CA ALA A 81 -5.47 5.53 12.79
C ALA A 81 -5.62 4.21 13.56
N ALA A 82 -6.07 3.15 12.87
CA ALA A 82 -6.21 1.81 13.43
C ALA A 82 -4.94 0.93 13.26
N GLY A 83 -3.80 1.53 12.88
CA GLY A 83 -2.53 0.81 12.75
C GLY A 83 -2.18 0.39 11.33
N GLY A 84 -2.96 0.78 10.32
CA GLY A 84 -2.65 0.51 8.91
C GLY A 84 -1.29 1.03 8.48
N THR A 85 -0.66 0.36 7.51
CA THR A 85 0.64 0.74 6.94
C THR A 85 0.47 1.38 5.57
N THR A 86 1.47 2.14 5.14
CA THR A 86 1.52 2.73 3.80
C THR A 86 2.37 1.83 2.89
N ASP A 87 1.89 0.62 2.68
CA ASP A 87 2.50 -0.37 1.79
C ASP A 87 1.56 -0.63 0.61
N CYS A 88 2.08 -0.85 -0.58
CA CYS A 88 1.23 -1.00 -1.76
C CYS A 88 0.21 -2.13 -1.65
N ASP A 89 0.48 -3.17 -0.85
CA ASP A 89 -0.43 -4.30 -0.62
C ASP A 89 -1.58 -3.97 0.36
N THR A 90 -1.48 -2.87 1.11
CA THR A 90 -2.52 -2.37 2.04
C THR A 90 -3.25 -1.13 1.51
N LEU A 91 -2.89 -0.66 0.32
CA LEU A 91 -3.43 0.55 -0.30
C LEU A 91 -4.28 0.21 -1.52
N ALA A 92 -5.36 0.95 -1.75
CA ALA A 92 -6.23 0.84 -2.92
C ALA A 92 -6.53 2.20 -3.54
N LEU A 93 -6.82 2.24 -4.86
CA LEU A 93 -7.29 3.45 -5.53
C LEU A 93 -8.82 3.54 -5.47
N LEU A 94 -9.32 4.65 -4.99
CA LEU A 94 -10.75 4.96 -4.94
C LEU A 94 -11.01 6.37 -5.49
N CYS A 95 -12.02 6.51 -6.35
CA CYS A 95 -12.49 7.84 -6.71
C CYS A 95 -13.12 8.53 -5.49
N TRP A 96 -13.25 9.85 -5.53
CA TRP A 96 -13.79 10.65 -4.44
C TRP A 96 -15.13 10.11 -3.89
N THR A 97 -16.06 9.76 -4.76
CA THR A 97 -17.37 9.24 -4.37
C THR A 97 -17.27 7.93 -3.62
N HIS A 98 -16.49 6.99 -4.15
CA HIS A 98 -16.35 5.66 -3.54
C HIS A 98 -15.46 5.68 -2.30
N HIS A 99 -14.42 6.53 -2.24
CA HIS A 99 -13.63 6.75 -1.03
C HIS A 99 -14.54 7.15 0.14
N ARG A 100 -15.40 8.16 -0.08
CA ARG A 100 -16.37 8.57 0.92
C ARG A 100 -17.35 7.46 1.31
N GLN A 101 -17.76 6.60 0.38
CA GLN A 101 -18.67 5.49 0.70
C GLN A 101 -17.98 4.38 1.51
N VAL A 102 -16.69 4.12 1.27
CA VAL A 102 -15.88 3.20 2.08
C VAL A 102 -15.71 3.77 3.49
N ASP A 103 -15.36 5.05 3.63
CA ASP A 103 -15.25 5.72 4.92
C ASP A 103 -16.58 5.69 5.73
N LEU A 104 -17.71 5.74 5.03
CA LEU A 104 -19.05 5.57 5.62
C LEU A 104 -19.43 4.10 5.85
N ASN A 105 -18.48 3.17 5.72
CA ASN A 105 -18.67 1.73 5.87
C ASN A 105 -19.82 1.16 5.00
N ARG A 106 -19.98 1.67 3.77
CA ARG A 106 -20.94 1.14 2.78
C ARG A 106 -20.32 0.07 1.90
N TRP A 107 -19.00 0.08 1.76
CA TRP A 107 -18.21 -0.88 1.02
C TRP A 107 -17.06 -1.36 1.89
N ARG A 108 -16.72 -2.62 1.74
CA ARG A 108 -15.55 -3.24 2.38
C ARG A 108 -14.64 -3.81 1.32
N LEU A 109 -13.36 -3.52 1.43
CA LEU A 109 -12.30 -4.06 0.59
C LEU A 109 -11.56 -5.14 1.38
N VAL A 110 -11.33 -6.29 0.75
CA VAL A 110 -10.53 -7.38 1.31
C VAL A 110 -9.59 -7.87 0.23
N ARG A 111 -8.36 -8.24 0.60
CA ARG A 111 -7.41 -8.84 -0.34
C ARG A 111 -8.01 -10.09 -0.97
N ASN A 112 -8.04 -10.16 -2.30
CA ASN A 112 -8.44 -11.37 -2.99
C ASN A 112 -7.37 -12.45 -2.83
N PRO A 113 -7.70 -13.64 -2.33
CA PRO A 113 -6.74 -14.73 -2.21
C PRO A 113 -6.38 -15.39 -3.55
N HIS A 114 -7.20 -15.17 -4.61
CA HIS A 114 -7.01 -15.78 -5.92
C HIS A 114 -6.08 -14.93 -6.79
N PRO A 115 -4.94 -15.46 -7.26
CA PRO A 115 -3.95 -14.69 -8.03
C PRO A 115 -4.46 -14.22 -9.39
N ASP A 116 -5.38 -14.96 -10.00
CA ASP A 116 -5.93 -14.67 -11.33
C ASP A 116 -7.14 -13.71 -11.31
N GLY A 117 -7.57 -13.31 -10.12
CA GLY A 117 -8.70 -12.40 -9.94
C GLY A 117 -8.27 -10.94 -9.71
N PRO A 118 -9.25 -10.03 -9.55
CA PRO A 118 -8.95 -8.66 -9.18
C PRO A 118 -8.24 -8.62 -7.82
N TYR A 119 -7.32 -7.67 -7.64
CA TYR A 119 -6.50 -7.58 -6.42
C TYR A 119 -7.36 -7.41 -5.15
N TRP A 120 -8.48 -6.73 -5.25
CA TRP A 120 -9.40 -6.48 -4.16
C TRP A 120 -10.77 -7.15 -4.42
N THR A 121 -11.25 -7.87 -3.42
CA THR A 121 -12.67 -8.25 -3.34
C THR A 121 -13.41 -7.12 -2.65
N VAL A 122 -14.43 -6.61 -3.33
CA VAL A 122 -15.25 -5.49 -2.86
C VAL A 122 -16.65 -5.98 -2.54
N THR A 123 -17.11 -5.73 -1.32
CA THR A 123 -18.42 -6.18 -0.85
C THR A 123 -19.22 -4.99 -0.32
N ALA A 124 -20.47 -4.89 -0.77
CA ALA A 124 -21.40 -3.92 -0.18
C ALA A 124 -21.78 -4.35 1.25
N VAL A 125 -21.63 -3.43 2.19
CA VAL A 125 -22.06 -3.67 3.57
C VAL A 125 -23.56 -3.42 3.65
N ARG A 126 -24.34 -4.49 3.81
CA ARG A 126 -25.79 -4.38 4.02
C ARG A 126 -26.02 -3.67 5.37
N ARG A 127 -26.63 -2.51 5.36
CA ARG A 127 -27.21 -1.94 6.57
C ARG A 127 -28.35 -2.87 6.99
N HIS A 128 -28.20 -3.58 8.10
CA HIS A 128 -29.35 -4.18 8.75
C HIS A 128 -30.36 -3.06 8.98
N ALA A 129 -31.52 -3.18 8.34
CA ALA A 129 -32.64 -2.28 8.52
C ALA A 129 -33.06 -2.40 10.01
N TRP A 130 -32.77 -1.37 10.79
CA TRP A 130 -33.29 -1.23 12.16
C TRP A 130 -34.80 -0.89 12.14
N ARG A 131 -35.51 -1.28 11.05
CA ARG A 131 -36.92 -0.98 10.82
C ARG A 131 -37.90 -1.77 11.67
N ASP A 132 -37.48 -2.82 12.39
CA ASP A 132 -38.42 -3.72 13.05
C ASP A 132 -38.64 -3.47 14.56
N ARG A 133 -38.23 -2.32 15.10
CA ARG A 133 -38.51 -2.01 16.52
C ARG A 133 -39.58 -0.95 16.77
N ARG A 134 -40.41 -0.67 15.76
CA ARG A 134 -41.59 0.25 15.95
C ARG A 134 -42.90 -0.36 15.53
N ALA A 135 -43.03 -1.67 15.54
CA ALA A 135 -44.28 -2.39 15.31
C ALA A 135 -44.43 -3.44 16.43
N ALA A 136 -44.57 -2.98 17.67
CA ALA A 136 -45.13 -3.73 18.79
C ALA A 136 -45.65 -2.72 19.83
#